data_9f01ca6fe5274ebd5cc04f8fe955902e
#
_entry.id   9f01ca6fe5274ebd5cc04f8fe955902e
#
_cell.length_a   1.000
_cell.length_b   1.000
_cell.length_c   1.000
_cell.angle_alpha   90.00
_cell.angle_beta   90.00
_cell.angle_gamma   90.00
#
_symmetry.space_group_name_H-M   'P 1'
#
loop_
_entity.id
_entity.type
_entity.pdbx_description
1 polymer ?
#
loop_
_entity_poly.entity_id
_entity_poly.type
_entity_poly.pdbx_seq_one_letter_code
_entity_poly.pdbx_strand_id
1 'polypeptide(L)'
;DCGNIVMCVGCKTPLTFHKYDNNFKCHICGFIGNKELDSCQECFSQNFLYLGTGTQKVENILKQTFPSARIARVDHDSTKKDSSVVKILQSFLNGEIDILLGTQMISKGLDFPGITLVGIINADLGLHIPDFRATERTFQLIYQAAGRAGRGEKAGEVIIQTYDKKN
;
A
#
# COMPACT_ATOMS: atom_id res chain seq x y z
N ASP A 1 -15.62 6.77 11.90
CA ASP A 1 -16.61 6.05 12.72
C ASP A 1 -17.76 5.45 11.88
N CYS A 2 -18.28 6.15 10.88
CA CYS A 2 -19.39 5.66 10.05
C CYS A 2 -18.96 4.97 8.73
N GLY A 3 -17.67 4.92 8.44
CA GLY A 3 -17.15 4.36 7.19
C GLY A 3 -17.32 5.26 5.96
N ASN A 4 -17.86 6.48 6.11
CA ASN A 4 -17.99 7.40 4.98
C ASN A 4 -16.63 7.83 4.45
N ILE A 5 -16.46 7.79 3.12
CA ILE A 5 -15.23 8.17 2.42
C ILE A 5 -15.43 9.54 1.75
N VAL A 6 -14.48 10.44 1.94
CA VAL A 6 -14.51 11.77 1.31
C VAL A 6 -14.29 11.62 -0.21
N MET A 7 -15.32 11.94 -0.98
CA MET A 7 -15.33 11.72 -2.43
C MET A 7 -15.13 13.02 -3.20
N CYS A 8 -14.48 12.93 -4.34
CA CYS A 8 -14.36 14.06 -5.28
C CYS A 8 -15.73 14.45 -5.85
N VAL A 9 -16.05 15.72 -5.83
CA VAL A 9 -17.32 16.23 -6.37
C VAL A 9 -17.44 16.04 -7.88
N GLY A 10 -16.32 16.07 -8.60
CA GLY A 10 -16.30 15.98 -10.07
C GLY A 10 -16.36 14.55 -10.59
N CYS A 11 -15.51 13.65 -10.10
CA CYS A 11 -15.38 12.31 -10.67
C CYS A 11 -15.77 11.18 -9.71
N LYS A 12 -16.30 11.53 -8.53
CA LYS A 12 -16.78 10.55 -7.53
C LYS A 12 -15.74 9.51 -7.10
N THR A 13 -14.47 9.90 -7.07
CA THR A 13 -13.38 9.08 -6.56
C THR A 13 -12.99 9.51 -5.16
N PRO A 14 -12.41 8.62 -4.33
CA PRO A 14 -11.86 9.00 -3.05
C PRO A 14 -10.82 10.12 -3.18
N LEU A 15 -10.92 11.12 -2.33
CA LEU A 15 -9.91 12.16 -2.24
C LEU A 15 -8.74 11.71 -1.38
N THR A 16 -7.54 12.12 -1.73
CA THR A 16 -6.34 11.89 -0.95
C THR A 16 -5.99 13.14 -0.15
N PHE A 17 -5.83 13.00 1.15
CA PHE A 17 -5.37 14.10 2.01
C PHE A 17 -3.85 14.23 1.94
N HIS A 18 -3.37 15.39 1.53
CA HIS A 18 -1.95 15.74 1.48
C HIS A 18 -1.56 16.56 2.71
N LYS A 19 -0.87 15.92 3.65
CA LYS A 19 -0.45 16.55 4.92
C LYS A 19 0.41 17.80 4.73
N TYR A 20 1.28 17.80 3.72
CA TYR A 20 2.18 18.92 3.45
C TYR A 20 1.42 20.19 3.04
N ASP A 21 0.45 20.02 2.16
CA ASP A 21 -0.37 21.12 1.62
C ASP A 21 -1.62 21.37 2.47
N ASN A 22 -1.89 20.51 3.45
CA ASN A 22 -3.09 20.50 4.30
C ASN A 22 -4.39 20.59 3.49
N ASN A 23 -4.49 19.85 2.37
CA ASN A 23 -5.68 19.83 1.54
C ASN A 23 -5.95 18.46 0.92
N PHE A 24 -7.19 18.28 0.47
CA PHE A 24 -7.60 17.10 -0.28
C PHE A 24 -7.34 17.28 -1.77
N LYS A 25 -6.75 16.29 -2.42
CA LYS A 25 -6.53 16.27 -3.88
C LYS A 25 -7.15 15.04 -4.52
N CYS A 26 -7.73 15.25 -5.69
CA CYS A 26 -8.14 14.17 -6.56
C CYS A 26 -7.03 13.88 -7.57
N HIS A 27 -6.47 12.67 -7.54
CA HIS A 27 -5.42 12.27 -8.48
C HIS A 27 -5.95 11.90 -9.89
N ILE A 28 -7.28 11.90 -10.07
CA ILE A 28 -7.91 11.60 -11.37
C ILE A 28 -8.16 12.87 -12.17
N CYS A 29 -8.87 13.84 -11.59
CA CYS A 29 -9.27 15.07 -12.29
C CYS A 29 -8.49 16.32 -11.85
N GLY A 30 -7.57 16.20 -10.90
CA GLY A 30 -6.79 17.33 -10.38
C GLY A 30 -7.56 18.26 -9.44
N PHE A 31 -8.81 17.93 -9.08
CA PHE A 31 -9.58 18.74 -8.13
C PHE A 31 -8.82 18.89 -6.81
N ILE A 32 -8.75 20.12 -6.32
CA ILE A 32 -8.18 20.46 -5.02
C ILE A 32 -9.34 20.93 -4.13
N GLY A 33 -9.67 20.13 -3.12
CA GLY A 33 -10.64 20.49 -2.09
C GLY A 33 -10.01 21.35 -1.01
N ASN A 34 -10.83 22.14 -0.35
CA ASN A 34 -10.36 22.96 0.77
C ASN A 34 -10.00 22.09 1.98
N LYS A 35 -9.15 22.66 2.82
CA LYS A 35 -8.66 22.27 4.17
C LYS A 35 -9.29 21.01 4.82
N GLU A 36 -8.53 20.47 5.75
CA GLU A 36 -8.94 19.46 6.72
C GLU A 36 -10.41 19.63 7.11
N LEU A 37 -11.18 18.55 7.01
CA LEU A 37 -12.58 18.58 7.44
C LEU A 37 -12.59 18.56 8.98
N ASP A 38 -13.25 19.52 9.57
CA ASP A 38 -13.40 19.59 11.03
C ASP A 38 -14.29 18.44 11.56
N SER A 39 -15.24 17.97 10.73
CA SER A 39 -16.11 16.86 11.07
C SER A 39 -16.65 16.14 9.84
N CYS A 40 -17.04 14.89 10.01
CA CYS A 40 -17.71 14.10 8.99
C CYS A 40 -19.09 14.69 8.67
N GLN A 41 -19.41 14.82 7.40
CA GLN A 41 -20.71 15.37 6.97
C GLN A 41 -21.90 14.44 7.27
N GLU A 42 -21.65 13.15 7.45
CA GLU A 42 -22.70 12.14 7.70
C GLU A 42 -22.94 11.88 9.20
N CYS A 43 -21.87 11.72 9.98
CA CYS A 43 -22.00 11.33 11.38
C CYS A 43 -21.45 12.38 12.36
N PHE A 44 -20.99 13.52 11.86
CA PHE A 44 -20.43 14.63 12.63
C PHE A 44 -19.24 14.29 13.52
N SER A 45 -18.68 13.08 13.41
CA SER A 45 -17.47 12.68 14.12
C SER A 45 -16.26 13.47 13.61
N GLN A 46 -15.35 13.82 14.51
CA GLN A 46 -14.05 14.42 14.21
C GLN A 46 -12.95 13.37 14.01
N ASN A 47 -13.26 12.09 14.21
CA ASN A 47 -12.31 11.00 14.06
C ASN A 47 -12.22 10.57 12.61
N PHE A 48 -11.20 11.05 11.90
CA PHE A 48 -10.88 10.63 10.54
C PHE A 48 -9.78 9.58 10.54
N LEU A 49 -10.04 8.47 9.87
CA LEU A 49 -9.01 7.50 9.52
C LEU A 49 -8.44 7.88 8.16
N TYR A 50 -7.21 8.40 8.13
CA TYR A 50 -6.50 8.64 6.87
C TYR A 50 -6.04 7.30 6.29
N LEU A 51 -6.86 6.74 5.40
CA LEU A 51 -6.57 5.51 4.67
C LEU A 51 -5.55 5.83 3.56
N GLY A 52 -4.35 5.69 3.85
CA GLY A 52 -3.22 5.85 2.96
C GLY A 52 -1.99 5.61 3.80
N THR A 53 -1.79 4.35 4.14
CA THR A 53 -0.58 3.96 4.83
C THR A 53 0.53 4.02 3.81
N GLY A 54 1.12 5.22 3.67
CA GLY A 54 2.32 5.36 2.85
C GLY A 54 3.37 4.35 3.31
N THR A 55 4.13 3.79 2.39
CA THR A 55 5.21 2.82 2.67
C THR A 55 6.10 3.27 3.82
N GLN A 56 6.30 4.58 3.99
CA GLN A 56 7.09 5.15 5.09
C GLN A 56 6.47 4.92 6.47
N LYS A 57 5.15 5.04 6.59
CA LYS A 57 4.48 4.77 7.87
C LYS A 57 4.56 3.30 8.24
N VAL A 58 4.40 2.41 7.26
CA VAL A 58 4.57 0.97 7.45
C VAL A 58 6.00 0.64 7.85
N GLU A 59 6.99 1.23 7.20
CA GLU A 59 8.40 1.09 7.54
C GLU A 59 8.68 1.47 9.01
N ASN A 60 8.15 2.60 9.46
CA ASN A 60 8.32 3.05 10.85
C ASN A 60 7.67 2.08 11.85
N ILE A 61 6.47 1.58 11.55
CA ILE A 61 5.80 0.58 12.40
C ILE A 61 6.63 -0.70 12.45
N LEU A 62 7.11 -1.19 11.32
CA LEU A 62 7.92 -2.40 11.25
C LEU A 62 9.24 -2.24 12.03
N LYS A 63 9.92 -1.09 11.93
CA LYS A 63 11.13 -0.80 12.70
C LYS A 63 10.88 -0.79 14.22
N GLN A 64 9.73 -0.32 14.64
CA GLN A 64 9.34 -0.34 16.07
C GLN A 64 8.97 -1.73 16.54
N THR A 65 8.27 -2.51 15.71
CA THR A 65 7.82 -3.86 16.04
C THR A 65 8.95 -4.89 16.00
N PHE A 66 9.87 -4.74 15.05
CA PHE A 66 11.00 -5.64 14.81
C PHE A 66 12.33 -4.86 14.79
N PRO A 67 12.83 -4.41 15.98
CA PRO A 67 13.99 -3.51 16.03
C PRO A 67 15.29 -4.13 15.49
N SER A 68 15.40 -5.45 15.52
CA SER A 68 16.57 -6.19 15.03
C SER A 68 16.48 -6.58 13.55
N ALA A 69 15.33 -6.38 12.91
CA ALA A 69 15.15 -6.75 11.51
C ALA A 69 15.78 -5.70 10.58
N ARG A 70 16.45 -6.18 9.55
CA ARG A 70 16.99 -5.36 8.46
C ARG A 70 15.88 -5.10 7.45
N ILE A 71 15.36 -3.89 7.44
CA ILE A 71 14.20 -3.50 6.64
C ILE A 71 14.66 -2.60 5.49
N ALA A 72 14.27 -2.94 4.26
CA ALA A 72 14.47 -2.09 3.11
C ALA A 72 13.14 -1.74 2.44
N ARG A 73 13.07 -0.52 1.91
CA ARG A 73 11.90 0.02 1.23
C ARG A 73 12.20 0.32 -0.24
N VAL A 74 11.30 -0.14 -1.11
CA VAL A 74 11.32 0.11 -2.55
C VAL A 74 10.01 0.74 -2.97
N ASP A 75 10.01 2.04 -3.23
CA ASP A 75 8.86 2.77 -3.77
C ASP A 75 9.31 3.79 -4.82
N HIS A 76 8.34 4.39 -5.51
CA HIS A 76 8.60 5.32 -6.60
C HIS A 76 9.42 6.55 -6.15
N ASP A 77 9.30 6.97 -4.89
CA ASP A 77 9.99 8.14 -4.35
C ASP A 77 11.42 7.81 -3.92
N SER A 78 11.64 6.56 -3.45
CA SER A 78 12.98 6.09 -3.03
C SER A 78 13.87 5.68 -4.22
N THR A 79 13.30 5.53 -5.41
CA THR A 79 13.95 4.87 -6.57
C THR A 79 14.22 5.81 -7.74
N LYS A 80 14.47 7.08 -7.50
CA LYS A 80 14.86 8.04 -8.56
C LYS A 80 16.12 7.63 -9.38
N LYS A 81 16.81 6.55 -8.96
CA LYS A 81 17.91 5.94 -9.71
C LYS A 81 17.67 4.43 -9.79
N ASP A 82 17.45 3.89 -10.98
CA ASP A 82 17.24 2.46 -11.24
C ASP A 82 18.32 1.56 -10.61
N SER A 83 19.56 2.04 -10.53
CA SER A 83 20.67 1.31 -9.90
C SER A 83 20.48 1.04 -8.39
N SER A 84 19.68 1.82 -7.69
CA SER A 84 19.42 1.62 -6.25
C SER A 84 18.45 0.47 -5.99
N VAL A 85 17.45 0.30 -6.84
CA VAL A 85 16.48 -0.80 -6.75
C VAL A 85 17.18 -2.14 -6.91
N VAL A 86 17.99 -2.27 -7.98
CA VAL A 86 18.70 -3.50 -8.27
C VAL A 86 19.60 -3.93 -7.09
N LYS A 87 20.30 -2.99 -6.47
CA LYS A 87 21.12 -3.27 -5.29
C LYS A 87 20.30 -3.77 -4.10
N ILE A 88 19.17 -3.10 -3.78
CA ILE A 88 18.30 -3.53 -2.69
C ILE A 88 17.78 -4.95 -2.93
N LEU A 89 17.37 -5.24 -4.16
CA LEU A 89 16.83 -6.55 -4.52
C LEU A 89 17.92 -7.63 -4.44
N GLN A 90 19.15 -7.33 -4.84
CA GLN A 90 20.29 -8.25 -4.68
C GLN A 90 20.60 -8.50 -3.20
N SER A 91 20.65 -7.46 -2.37
CA SER A 91 20.85 -7.60 -0.92
C SER A 91 19.74 -8.43 -0.27
N PHE A 92 18.49 -8.30 -0.74
CA PHE A 92 17.38 -9.14 -0.26
C PHE A 92 17.56 -10.61 -0.67
N LEU A 93 17.95 -10.86 -1.93
CA LEU A 93 18.28 -12.22 -2.41
C LEU A 93 19.43 -12.87 -1.65
N ASN A 94 20.43 -12.09 -1.29
CA ASN A 94 21.59 -12.54 -0.51
C ASN A 94 21.28 -12.77 0.99
N GLY A 95 20.04 -12.49 1.44
CA GLY A 95 19.65 -12.61 2.84
C GLY A 95 20.22 -11.51 3.75
N GLU A 96 20.66 -10.38 3.18
CA GLU A 96 21.14 -9.21 3.92
C GLU A 96 19.98 -8.33 4.42
N ILE A 97 18.77 -8.54 3.91
CA ILE A 97 17.53 -7.85 4.24
C ILE A 97 16.50 -8.88 4.68
N ASP A 98 15.87 -8.65 5.83
CA ASP A 98 14.89 -9.57 6.41
C ASP A 98 13.47 -9.24 5.96
N ILE A 99 13.18 -7.94 5.77
CA ILE A 99 11.84 -7.46 5.34
C ILE A 99 12.02 -6.49 4.17
N LEU A 100 11.43 -6.86 3.05
CA LEU A 100 11.33 -5.98 1.88
C LEU A 100 9.94 -5.36 1.82
N LEU A 101 9.88 -4.04 1.91
CA LEU A 101 8.64 -3.27 1.83
C LEU A 101 8.57 -2.53 0.50
N GLY A 102 7.41 -2.57 -0.15
CA GLY A 102 7.24 -1.80 -1.36
C GLY A 102 5.80 -1.76 -1.87
N THR A 103 5.64 -1.12 -3.01
CA THR A 103 4.38 -1.04 -3.74
C THR A 103 4.30 -2.16 -4.79
N GLN A 104 3.39 -2.04 -5.73
CA GLN A 104 3.20 -3.00 -6.84
C GLN A 104 4.48 -3.31 -7.63
N MET A 105 5.51 -2.47 -7.55
CA MET A 105 6.77 -2.66 -8.27
C MET A 105 7.49 -3.94 -7.87
N ILE A 106 7.45 -4.33 -6.59
CA ILE A 106 8.12 -5.54 -6.10
C ILE A 106 7.33 -6.83 -6.38
N SER A 107 6.04 -6.71 -6.74
CA SER A 107 5.20 -7.86 -7.08
C SER A 107 5.40 -8.36 -8.51
N LYS A 108 5.98 -7.54 -9.41
CA LYS A 108 6.12 -7.85 -10.83
C LYS A 108 7.52 -8.35 -11.19
N GLY A 109 7.57 -9.48 -11.89
CA GLY A 109 8.76 -9.90 -12.65
C GLY A 109 9.95 -10.44 -11.86
N LEU A 110 9.97 -10.36 -10.54
CA LEU A 110 11.10 -10.80 -9.74
C LEU A 110 10.79 -12.14 -9.08
N ASP A 111 11.74 -13.06 -9.12
CA ASP A 111 11.66 -14.33 -8.39
C ASP A 111 12.52 -14.25 -7.13
N PHE A 112 11.90 -14.51 -5.99
CA PHE A 112 12.56 -14.50 -4.68
C PHE A 112 12.39 -15.87 -4.04
N PRO A 113 13.33 -16.79 -4.25
CA PRO A 113 13.30 -18.07 -3.54
C PRO A 113 13.49 -17.81 -2.03
N GLY A 114 12.73 -18.51 -1.21
CA GLY A 114 12.89 -18.44 0.25
C GLY A 114 11.99 -17.43 0.96
N ILE A 115 11.07 -16.73 0.28
CA ILE A 115 10.04 -15.94 0.95
C ILE A 115 9.08 -16.88 1.69
N THR A 116 9.01 -16.72 3.00
CA THR A 116 8.12 -17.48 3.88
C THR A 116 6.84 -16.73 4.23
N LEU A 117 6.83 -15.40 4.13
CA LEU A 117 5.66 -14.58 4.45
C LEU A 117 5.48 -13.46 3.42
N VAL A 118 4.25 -13.31 2.94
CA VAL A 118 3.83 -12.16 2.15
C VAL A 118 2.68 -11.46 2.84
N GLY A 119 2.86 -10.19 3.19
CA GLY A 119 1.83 -9.32 3.76
C GLY A 119 1.28 -8.35 2.71
N ILE A 120 -0.03 -8.37 2.49
CA ILE A 120 -0.73 -7.41 1.62
C ILE A 120 -1.52 -6.47 2.51
N ILE A 121 -1.06 -5.22 2.57
CA ILE A 121 -1.64 -4.19 3.43
C ILE A 121 -2.67 -3.41 2.63
N ASN A 122 -3.88 -3.29 3.18
CA ASN A 122 -4.98 -2.55 2.60
C ASN A 122 -5.32 -2.99 1.16
N ALA A 123 -5.72 -4.25 1.01
CA ALA A 123 -6.06 -4.86 -0.28
C ALA A 123 -7.20 -4.11 -1.00
N ASP A 124 -8.05 -3.40 -0.24
CA ASP A 124 -9.24 -2.73 -0.77
C ASP A 124 -8.93 -1.45 -1.56
N LEU A 125 -7.73 -0.88 -1.42
CA LEU A 125 -7.36 0.38 -2.09
C LEU A 125 -7.57 0.34 -3.61
N GLY A 126 -7.26 -0.80 -4.22
CA GLY A 126 -7.44 -0.98 -5.66
C GLY A 126 -8.90 -1.05 -6.10
N LEU A 127 -9.80 -1.50 -5.22
CA LEU A 127 -11.23 -1.70 -5.53
C LEU A 127 -12.00 -0.37 -5.62
N HIS A 128 -11.51 0.68 -4.98
CA HIS A 128 -12.14 2.01 -4.97
C HIS A 128 -11.69 2.91 -6.13
N ILE A 129 -10.89 2.40 -7.05
CA ILE A 129 -10.51 3.13 -8.27
C ILE A 129 -11.70 3.09 -9.24
N PRO A 130 -12.13 4.21 -9.84
CA PRO A 130 -13.22 4.25 -10.80
C PRO A 130 -12.77 3.75 -12.18
N ASP A 131 -12.46 2.47 -12.25
CA ASP A 131 -12.09 1.74 -13.45
C ASP A 131 -12.87 0.42 -13.42
N PHE A 132 -13.57 0.11 -14.49
CA PHE A 132 -14.34 -1.14 -14.59
C PHE A 132 -13.47 -2.41 -14.40
N ARG A 133 -12.16 -2.29 -14.57
CA ARG A 133 -11.17 -3.35 -14.32
C ARG A 133 -10.55 -3.30 -12.93
N ALA A 134 -11.01 -2.44 -12.03
CA ALA A 134 -10.41 -2.25 -10.72
C ALA A 134 -10.34 -3.57 -9.92
N THR A 135 -11.45 -4.30 -9.91
CA THR A 135 -11.54 -5.61 -9.22
C THR A 135 -10.59 -6.63 -9.83
N GLU A 136 -10.59 -6.77 -11.16
CA GLU A 136 -9.69 -7.69 -11.87
C GLU A 136 -8.22 -7.38 -11.59
N ARG A 137 -7.83 -6.10 -11.71
CA ARG A 137 -6.46 -5.66 -11.45
C ARG A 137 -6.05 -5.88 -10.00
N THR A 138 -6.93 -5.60 -9.06
CA THR A 138 -6.67 -5.82 -7.64
C THR A 138 -6.48 -7.30 -7.36
N PHE A 139 -7.36 -8.16 -7.89
CA PHE A 139 -7.21 -9.60 -7.78
C PHE A 139 -5.89 -10.09 -8.37
N GLN A 140 -5.53 -9.64 -9.58
CA GLN A 140 -4.26 -10.02 -10.22
C GLN A 140 -3.05 -9.61 -9.37
N LEU A 141 -3.06 -8.43 -8.77
CA LEU A 141 -1.99 -7.97 -7.89
C LEU A 141 -1.86 -8.82 -6.63
N ILE A 142 -3.00 -9.13 -5.99
CA ILE A 142 -3.04 -10.02 -4.83
C ILE A 142 -2.51 -11.39 -5.20
N TYR A 143 -2.99 -11.96 -6.31
CA TYR A 143 -2.56 -13.27 -6.79
C TYR A 143 -1.07 -13.32 -7.11
N GLN A 144 -0.54 -12.29 -7.79
CA GLN A 144 0.90 -12.19 -8.10
C GLN A 144 1.75 -12.07 -6.84
N ALA A 145 1.31 -11.27 -5.86
CA ALA A 145 2.03 -11.11 -4.60
C ALA A 145 1.98 -12.41 -3.78
N ALA A 146 0.80 -13.02 -3.66
CA ALA A 146 0.61 -14.29 -2.96
C ALA A 146 1.47 -15.41 -3.55
N GLY A 147 1.56 -15.48 -4.87
CA GLY A 147 2.38 -16.46 -5.59
C GLY A 147 3.90 -16.31 -5.37
N ARG A 148 4.35 -15.35 -4.55
CA ARG A 148 5.75 -15.21 -4.14
C ARG A 148 6.08 -16.01 -2.89
N ALA A 149 5.11 -16.27 -2.03
CA ALA A 149 5.33 -17.07 -0.82
C ALA A 149 5.50 -18.56 -1.16
N GLY A 150 6.41 -19.23 -0.43
CA GLY A 150 6.55 -20.68 -0.49
C GLY A 150 7.25 -21.23 -1.75
N ARG A 151 8.04 -20.41 -2.46
CA ARG A 151 8.85 -20.85 -3.61
C ARG A 151 10.18 -21.47 -3.20
N GLY A 152 10.20 -22.28 -2.17
CA GLY A 152 11.39 -22.94 -1.66
C GLY A 152 11.02 -24.18 -0.87
N GLU A 153 11.97 -24.67 -0.07
CA GLU A 153 11.75 -25.83 0.80
C GLU A 153 10.81 -25.54 1.98
N LYS A 154 10.62 -24.26 2.30
CA LYS A 154 9.76 -23.81 3.43
C LYS A 154 8.38 -23.44 2.92
N ALA A 155 7.35 -23.86 3.63
CA ALA A 155 5.98 -23.44 3.38
C ALA A 155 5.86 -21.91 3.48
N GLY A 156 5.10 -21.30 2.56
CA GLY A 156 4.83 -19.87 2.56
C GLY A 156 3.47 -19.56 3.15
N GLU A 157 3.37 -18.44 3.83
CA GLU A 157 2.14 -17.89 4.36
C GLU A 157 1.81 -16.55 3.67
N VAL A 158 0.51 -16.29 3.47
CA VAL A 158 0.04 -15.03 2.90
C VAL A 158 -0.99 -14.42 3.83
N ILE A 159 -0.73 -13.19 4.29
CA ILE A 159 -1.66 -12.42 5.13
C ILE A 159 -2.20 -11.27 4.31
N ILE A 160 -3.52 -11.21 4.15
CA ILE A 160 -4.21 -10.15 3.41
C ILE A 160 -5.02 -9.32 4.40
N GLN A 161 -4.67 -8.05 4.53
CA GLN A 161 -5.43 -7.11 5.32
C GLN A 161 -6.52 -6.48 4.46
N THR A 162 -7.77 -6.63 4.86
CA THR A 162 -8.95 -6.04 4.22
C THR A 162 -9.92 -5.49 5.27
N TYR A 163 -10.64 -4.45 4.91
CA TYR A 163 -11.77 -3.90 5.68
C TYR A 163 -13.10 -4.54 5.27
N ASP A 164 -13.17 -5.08 4.05
CA ASP A 164 -14.35 -5.79 3.55
C ASP A 164 -14.05 -7.26 3.23
N LYS A 165 -14.43 -8.13 4.16
CA LYS A 165 -14.23 -9.59 4.04
C LYS A 165 -15.18 -10.27 3.04
N LYS A 166 -16.18 -9.54 2.54
CA LYS A 166 -17.22 -10.11 1.65
C LYS A 166 -17.00 -9.75 0.18
N ASN A 167 -16.03 -8.87 -0.09
CA ASN A 167 -15.73 -8.44 -1.45
C ASN A 167 -14.73 -9.38 -2.13
#